data_bca21739dbf3aae093c59b9cc768898e
#
_entry.id   bca21739dbf3aae093c59b9cc768898e
#
_cell.length_a   1.000
_cell.length_b   1.000
_cell.length_c   1.000
_cell.angle_alpha   90.00
_cell.angle_beta   90.00
_cell.angle_gamma   90.00
#
_symmetry.space_group_name_H-M   'P 1'
#
loop_
_entity.id
_entity.type
_entity.pdbx_description
1 polymer ?
#
loop_
_entity_poly.entity_id
_entity_poly.type
_entity_poly.pdbx_seq_one_letter_code
_entity_poly.pdbx_strand_id
1 'polypeptide(L)'
;MRLLIYGAGVIGSLYAVLLRKAGFDVSVYARGRRLAVLKSRGLLYYENNKLRKSKVKVLKELKRDDKYDFIFLTVRENQLYAALEELKYNNSDIVTMVNSIDDYRNWEDICGKGRIIPAFPGAGGSIRNDILDAALTPSFFQPTTFGKISREKTVRINKLAGIFKKAKIPYKIVDDMHLWQICHLAMVVPIADAYYEAKYPKRAGYERKLMLKTAKRLKRNFNFIKLRHGRVLPRKLNIFLYAPTWLLATVTAFIFRSSFAYKFMYQHSMKAKDEMNNLHKQLYAYMKSKL
;
A
#
# COMPACT_ATOMS: atom_id res chain seq x y z
N MET A 1 0.77 -22.66 -9.22
CA MET A 1 1.05 -21.92 -7.97
C MET A 1 -0.28 -21.50 -7.36
N ARG A 2 -0.42 -21.76 -6.08
CA ARG A 2 -1.61 -21.43 -5.27
C ARG A 2 -1.33 -20.16 -4.49
N LEU A 3 -2.16 -19.16 -4.65
CA LEU A 3 -2.02 -17.84 -4.02
C LEU A 3 -3.25 -17.53 -3.18
N LEU A 4 -3.04 -17.01 -1.98
CA LEU A 4 -4.10 -16.53 -1.12
C LEU A 4 -4.06 -15.01 -1.06
N ILE A 5 -5.19 -14.36 -1.30
CA ILE A 5 -5.43 -12.97 -0.96
C ILE A 5 -6.14 -12.95 0.40
N TYR A 6 -5.45 -12.50 1.43
CA TYR A 6 -6.02 -12.31 2.76
C TYR A 6 -6.49 -10.86 2.92
N GLY A 7 -7.80 -10.67 2.77
CA GLY A 7 -8.45 -9.37 2.76
C GLY A 7 -9.01 -9.00 1.39
N ALA A 8 -10.35 -8.93 1.29
CA ALA A 8 -11.07 -8.66 0.04
C ALA A 8 -11.45 -7.17 -0.14
N GLY A 9 -10.58 -6.27 0.32
CA GLY A 9 -10.69 -4.83 0.09
C GLY A 9 -10.35 -4.44 -1.35
N VAL A 10 -10.14 -3.13 -1.60
CA VAL A 10 -9.82 -2.62 -2.94
C VAL A 10 -8.55 -3.27 -3.49
N ILE A 11 -7.47 -3.23 -2.71
CA ILE A 11 -6.15 -3.76 -3.12
C ILE A 11 -6.23 -5.27 -3.32
N GLY A 12 -6.69 -6.02 -2.31
CA GLY A 12 -6.79 -7.47 -2.43
C GLY A 12 -7.67 -7.93 -3.58
N SER A 13 -8.80 -7.26 -3.81
CA SER A 13 -9.67 -7.58 -4.94
C SER A 13 -9.01 -7.32 -6.29
N LEU A 14 -8.26 -6.21 -6.43
CA LEU A 14 -7.53 -5.92 -7.68
C LEU A 14 -6.45 -6.97 -7.94
N TYR A 15 -5.61 -7.25 -6.94
CA TYR A 15 -4.56 -8.26 -7.09
C TYR A 15 -5.14 -9.66 -7.36
N ALA A 16 -6.26 -10.03 -6.72
CA ALA A 16 -6.96 -11.28 -7.02
C ALA A 16 -7.35 -11.37 -8.50
N VAL A 17 -7.92 -10.30 -9.07
CA VAL A 17 -8.30 -10.24 -10.49
C VAL A 17 -7.08 -10.40 -11.38
N LEU A 18 -6.01 -9.61 -11.14
CA LEU A 18 -4.81 -9.61 -11.99
C LEU A 18 -4.07 -10.95 -11.95
N LEU A 19 -3.91 -11.52 -10.76
CA LEU A 19 -3.26 -12.82 -10.59
C LEU A 19 -4.09 -13.95 -11.19
N ARG A 20 -5.42 -13.90 -11.04
CA ARG A 20 -6.31 -14.88 -11.68
C ARG A 20 -6.26 -14.83 -13.20
N LYS A 21 -6.22 -13.63 -13.79
CA LYS A 21 -6.03 -13.42 -15.23
C LYS A 21 -4.70 -13.96 -15.75
N ALA A 22 -3.65 -13.91 -14.92
CA ALA A 22 -2.34 -14.48 -15.24
C ALA A 22 -2.30 -16.02 -15.14
N GLY A 23 -3.44 -16.67 -14.79
CA GLY A 23 -3.57 -18.14 -14.74
C GLY A 23 -3.12 -18.76 -13.42
N PHE A 24 -2.97 -17.97 -12.34
CA PHE A 24 -2.70 -18.53 -11.01
C PHE A 24 -3.97 -19.07 -10.35
N ASP A 25 -3.82 -20.09 -9.48
CA ASP A 25 -4.89 -20.57 -8.61
C ASP A 25 -5.03 -19.59 -7.42
N VAL A 26 -6.07 -18.75 -7.46
CA VAL A 26 -6.26 -17.66 -6.50
C VAL A 26 -7.45 -17.93 -5.61
N SER A 27 -7.20 -17.99 -4.31
CA SER A 27 -8.21 -17.98 -3.25
C SER A 27 -8.27 -16.58 -2.62
N VAL A 28 -9.47 -16.17 -2.19
CA VAL A 28 -9.72 -14.90 -1.50
C VAL A 28 -10.36 -15.18 -0.16
N TYR A 29 -9.69 -14.84 0.93
CA TYR A 29 -10.24 -14.86 2.26
C TYR A 29 -10.98 -13.56 2.56
N ALA A 30 -12.24 -13.69 2.97
CA ALA A 30 -13.08 -12.55 3.29
C ALA A 30 -13.99 -12.86 4.49
N ARG A 31 -14.42 -11.81 5.19
CA ARG A 31 -15.31 -11.90 6.36
C ARG A 31 -16.55 -11.03 6.17
N GLY A 32 -17.56 -11.27 7.00
CA GLY A 32 -18.78 -10.46 7.10
C GLY A 32 -19.48 -10.22 5.76
N ARG A 33 -19.96 -9.00 5.56
CA ARG A 33 -20.69 -8.61 4.36
C ARG A 33 -19.92 -8.90 3.07
N ARG A 34 -18.58 -8.66 3.06
CA ARG A 34 -17.79 -8.89 1.84
C ARG A 34 -17.73 -10.36 1.45
N LEU A 35 -17.67 -11.27 2.43
CA LEU A 35 -17.78 -12.72 2.18
C LEU A 35 -19.09 -13.10 1.53
N ALA A 36 -20.23 -12.61 2.07
CA ALA A 36 -21.56 -12.89 1.53
C ALA A 36 -21.68 -12.42 0.08
N VAL A 37 -21.24 -11.20 -0.21
CA VAL A 37 -21.24 -10.64 -1.57
C VAL A 37 -20.39 -11.45 -2.53
N LEU A 38 -19.16 -11.81 -2.15
CA LEU A 38 -18.29 -12.58 -3.02
C LEU A 38 -18.83 -14.00 -3.29
N LYS A 39 -19.49 -14.63 -2.32
CA LYS A 39 -20.11 -15.95 -2.50
C LYS A 39 -21.32 -15.89 -3.43
N SER A 40 -22.19 -14.89 -3.28
CA SER A 40 -23.42 -14.78 -4.07
C SER A 40 -23.19 -14.23 -5.47
N ARG A 41 -22.41 -13.16 -5.61
CA ARG A 41 -22.22 -12.41 -6.87
C ARG A 41 -20.88 -12.68 -7.55
N GLY A 42 -19.88 -13.21 -6.82
CA GLY A 42 -18.49 -13.29 -7.25
C GLY A 42 -17.77 -11.95 -7.15
N LEU A 43 -16.54 -11.88 -7.64
CA LEU A 43 -15.75 -10.66 -7.66
C LEU A 43 -16.05 -9.87 -8.94
N LEU A 44 -16.92 -8.87 -8.81
CA LEU A 44 -17.28 -7.95 -9.89
C LEU A 44 -16.32 -6.77 -9.95
N TYR A 45 -15.90 -6.39 -11.16
CA TYR A 45 -14.96 -5.27 -11.38
C TYR A 45 -15.20 -4.59 -12.73
N TYR A 46 -14.81 -3.32 -12.83
CA TYR A 46 -14.76 -2.61 -14.11
C TYR A 46 -13.41 -2.82 -14.81
N GLU A 47 -13.48 -3.09 -16.11
CA GLU A 47 -12.34 -3.11 -17.01
C GLU A 47 -12.73 -2.40 -18.31
N ASN A 48 -12.01 -1.33 -18.65
CA ASN A 48 -12.32 -0.49 -19.80
C ASN A 48 -13.81 -0.07 -19.84
N ASN A 49 -14.32 0.38 -18.70
CA ASN A 49 -15.72 0.77 -18.46
C ASN A 49 -16.75 -0.36 -18.67
N LYS A 50 -16.31 -1.61 -18.81
CA LYS A 50 -17.20 -2.78 -18.92
C LYS A 50 -17.20 -3.54 -17.61
N LEU A 51 -18.40 -3.94 -17.15
CA LEU A 51 -18.55 -4.81 -15.99
C LEU A 51 -18.06 -6.22 -16.32
N ARG A 52 -17.17 -6.73 -15.47
CA ARG A 52 -16.60 -8.08 -15.57
C ARG A 52 -16.75 -8.82 -14.27
N LYS A 53 -16.63 -10.14 -14.33
CA LYS A 53 -16.64 -11.04 -13.19
C LYS A 53 -15.40 -11.92 -13.18
N SER A 54 -14.68 -11.96 -12.07
CA SER A 54 -13.56 -12.88 -11.87
C SER A 54 -14.00 -14.10 -11.05
N LYS A 55 -13.65 -15.28 -11.54
CA LYS A 55 -13.88 -16.55 -10.83
C LYS A 55 -12.72 -16.79 -9.86
N VAL A 56 -12.89 -16.43 -8.59
CA VAL A 56 -11.95 -16.70 -7.50
C VAL A 56 -12.58 -17.66 -6.49
N LYS A 57 -11.76 -18.50 -5.86
CA LYS A 57 -12.23 -19.35 -4.76
C LYS A 57 -12.37 -18.47 -3.51
N VAL A 58 -13.55 -18.43 -2.92
CA VAL A 58 -13.84 -17.59 -1.74
C VAL A 58 -13.79 -18.44 -0.49
N LEU A 59 -12.95 -18.06 0.48
CA LEU A 59 -12.77 -18.76 1.74
C LEU A 59 -13.42 -17.99 2.88
N LYS A 60 -14.09 -18.72 3.78
CA LYS A 60 -14.64 -18.23 5.06
C LYS A 60 -13.60 -18.35 6.18
N GLU A 61 -12.77 -19.37 6.11
CA GLU A 61 -11.77 -19.73 7.10
C GLU A 61 -10.49 -20.19 6.40
N LEU A 62 -9.37 -20.10 7.08
CA LEU A 62 -8.09 -20.63 6.67
C LEU A 62 -7.74 -21.79 7.60
N LYS A 63 -7.52 -22.97 7.04
CA LYS A 63 -7.10 -24.13 7.80
C LYS A 63 -5.57 -24.11 8.01
N ARG A 64 -5.11 -24.76 9.08
CA ARG A 64 -3.67 -24.85 9.40
C ARG A 64 -2.85 -25.58 8.34
N ASP A 65 -3.44 -26.58 7.71
CA ASP A 65 -2.85 -27.43 6.67
C ASP A 65 -2.99 -26.87 5.25
N ASP A 66 -3.73 -25.77 5.08
CA ASP A 66 -3.80 -25.08 3.80
C ASP A 66 -2.43 -24.59 3.37
N LYS A 67 -1.96 -25.02 2.19
CA LYS A 67 -0.67 -24.64 1.65
C LYS A 67 -0.82 -23.67 0.50
N TYR A 68 -0.15 -22.52 0.59
CA TYR A 68 -0.04 -21.53 -0.47
C TYR A 68 1.43 -21.23 -0.76
N ASP A 69 1.73 -20.89 -2.00
CA ASP A 69 3.07 -20.40 -2.35
C ASP A 69 3.32 -19.02 -1.74
N PHE A 70 2.28 -18.15 -1.73
CA PHE A 70 2.27 -16.87 -1.04
C PHE A 70 0.88 -16.51 -0.53
N ILE A 71 0.85 -15.83 0.61
CA ILE A 71 -0.32 -15.15 1.17
C ILE A 71 -0.10 -13.65 1.01
N PHE A 72 -0.93 -12.99 0.20
CA PHE A 72 -0.92 -11.53 0.07
C PHE A 72 -1.82 -10.94 1.16
N LEU A 73 -1.22 -10.37 2.20
CA LEU A 73 -1.92 -9.76 3.31
C LEU A 73 -2.26 -8.31 2.95
N THR A 74 -3.55 -8.06 2.66
CA THR A 74 -4.07 -6.79 2.14
C THR A 74 -5.13 -6.18 3.06
N VAL A 75 -4.92 -6.31 4.35
CA VAL A 75 -5.77 -5.70 5.39
C VAL A 75 -5.32 -4.26 5.69
N ARG A 76 -6.14 -3.53 6.43
CA ARG A 76 -5.74 -2.22 6.96
C ARG A 76 -4.74 -2.38 8.09
N GLU A 77 -3.97 -1.32 8.38
CA GLU A 77 -2.95 -1.32 9.42
C GLU A 77 -3.51 -1.75 10.78
N ASN A 78 -4.65 -1.23 11.20
CA ASN A 78 -5.31 -1.59 12.46
C ASN A 78 -5.81 -3.03 12.56
N GLN A 79 -5.78 -3.79 11.47
CA GLN A 79 -6.16 -5.21 11.42
C GLN A 79 -4.94 -6.13 11.27
N LEU A 80 -3.75 -5.56 11.13
CA LEU A 80 -2.53 -6.29 10.79
C LEU A 80 -2.20 -7.35 11.82
N TYR A 81 -2.08 -6.97 13.09
CA TYR A 81 -1.68 -7.88 14.17
C TYR A 81 -2.67 -9.03 14.35
N ALA A 82 -3.98 -8.75 14.33
CA ALA A 82 -5.00 -9.80 14.39
C ALA A 82 -4.91 -10.76 13.21
N ALA A 83 -4.58 -10.27 12.02
CA ALA A 83 -4.39 -11.11 10.84
C ALA A 83 -3.11 -11.95 10.92
N LEU A 84 -2.02 -11.40 11.46
CA LEU A 84 -0.78 -12.14 11.69
C LEU A 84 -0.98 -13.28 12.71
N GLU A 85 -1.74 -13.04 13.78
CA GLU A 85 -2.11 -14.07 14.76
C GLU A 85 -2.92 -15.22 14.13
N GLU A 86 -3.84 -14.94 13.22
CA GLU A 86 -4.54 -15.97 12.47
C GLU A 86 -3.60 -16.75 11.53
N LEU A 87 -2.59 -16.08 10.97
CA LEU A 87 -1.65 -16.64 10.00
C LEU A 87 -0.46 -17.38 10.64
N LYS A 88 -0.25 -17.26 11.95
CA LYS A 88 0.92 -17.84 12.62
C LYS A 88 1.03 -19.36 12.47
N TYR A 89 -0.09 -20.05 12.40
CA TYR A 89 -0.12 -21.51 12.25
C TYR A 89 -0.03 -22.02 10.81
N ASN A 90 -0.07 -21.12 9.84
CA ASN A 90 0.10 -21.44 8.43
C ASN A 90 1.55 -21.21 8.02
N ASN A 91 2.19 -22.15 7.32
CA ASN A 91 3.61 -22.09 7.00
C ASN A 91 3.94 -21.38 5.67
N SER A 92 2.95 -20.77 5.00
CA SER A 92 3.17 -20.06 3.73
C SER A 92 3.90 -18.73 3.94
N ASP A 93 4.65 -18.28 2.93
CA ASP A 93 5.25 -16.94 2.92
C ASP A 93 4.18 -15.85 2.85
N ILE A 94 4.36 -14.77 3.61
CA ILE A 94 3.39 -13.68 3.74
C ILE A 94 3.96 -12.42 3.09
N VAL A 95 3.28 -11.93 2.04
CA VAL A 95 3.57 -10.64 1.39
C VAL A 95 2.69 -9.58 2.06
N THR A 96 3.27 -8.76 2.93
CA THR A 96 2.50 -7.77 3.71
C THR A 96 2.32 -6.48 2.92
N MET A 97 1.18 -6.32 2.26
CA MET A 97 0.81 -5.11 1.52
C MET A 97 0.09 -4.09 2.42
N VAL A 98 0.69 -3.79 3.55
CA VAL A 98 0.14 -2.90 4.58
C VAL A 98 1.02 -1.65 4.70
N ASN A 99 0.37 -0.51 4.87
CA ASN A 99 1.07 0.76 5.07
C ASN A 99 1.39 0.91 6.57
N SER A 100 2.65 0.73 6.97
CA SER A 100 3.10 0.81 8.36
C SER A 100 4.59 1.18 8.42
N ILE A 101 5.01 1.82 9.52
CA ILE A 101 6.43 2.05 9.85
C ILE A 101 6.90 1.15 10.99
N ASP A 102 6.13 0.12 11.26
CA ASP A 102 6.44 -0.87 12.29
C ASP A 102 7.74 -1.64 11.99
N ASP A 103 8.42 -2.12 13.03
CA ASP A 103 9.54 -3.03 12.84
C ASP A 103 9.02 -4.40 12.38
N TYR A 104 9.44 -4.83 11.22
CA TYR A 104 9.03 -6.12 10.66
C TYR A 104 9.45 -7.33 11.51
N ARG A 105 10.42 -7.17 12.41
CA ARG A 105 10.77 -8.20 13.41
C ARG A 105 9.61 -8.54 14.32
N ASN A 106 8.81 -7.54 14.74
CA ASN A 106 7.61 -7.77 15.52
C ASN A 106 6.61 -8.68 14.78
N TRP A 107 6.53 -8.56 13.46
CA TRP A 107 5.67 -9.42 12.64
C TRP A 107 6.24 -10.83 12.48
N GLU A 108 7.58 -10.93 12.37
CA GLU A 108 8.26 -12.22 12.31
C GLU A 108 8.21 -12.97 13.65
N ASP A 109 8.20 -12.26 14.78
CA ASP A 109 8.05 -12.86 16.10
C ASP A 109 6.68 -13.56 16.26
N ILE A 110 5.64 -13.06 15.58
CA ILE A 110 4.31 -13.68 15.56
C ILE A 110 4.25 -14.85 14.57
N CYS A 111 4.69 -14.61 13.34
CA CYS A 111 4.50 -15.55 12.23
C CYS A 111 5.65 -16.53 11.99
N GLY A 112 6.79 -16.31 12.64
CA GLY A 112 8.04 -17.06 12.41
C GLY A 112 9.00 -16.32 11.49
N LYS A 113 10.27 -16.40 11.86
CA LYS A 113 11.39 -15.72 11.17
C LYS A 113 11.47 -16.10 9.69
N GLY A 114 11.67 -15.07 8.87
CA GLY A 114 11.88 -15.21 7.43
C GLY A 114 10.63 -15.55 6.64
N ARG A 115 9.43 -15.48 7.19
CA ARG A 115 8.17 -15.66 6.45
C ARG A 115 7.64 -14.37 5.85
N ILE A 116 7.98 -13.23 6.41
CA ILE A 116 7.47 -11.93 5.97
C ILE A 116 8.26 -11.42 4.76
N ILE A 117 7.56 -10.95 3.75
CA ILE A 117 8.07 -10.14 2.65
C ILE A 117 7.33 -8.81 2.70
N PRO A 118 7.96 -7.77 3.23
CA PRO A 118 7.31 -6.46 3.28
C PRO A 118 7.12 -5.90 1.87
N ALA A 119 5.93 -5.36 1.62
CA ALA A 119 5.55 -4.82 0.31
C ALA A 119 4.62 -3.61 0.46
N PHE A 120 4.51 -2.86 -0.63
CA PHE A 120 3.55 -1.78 -0.77
C PHE A 120 2.85 -1.88 -2.13
N PRO A 121 1.51 -1.83 -2.20
CA PRO A 121 0.78 -1.98 -3.45
C PRO A 121 0.88 -0.72 -4.32
N GLY A 122 1.27 -0.90 -5.58
CA GLY A 122 1.21 0.16 -6.59
C GLY A 122 -0.19 0.21 -7.22
N ALA A 123 -1.21 0.55 -6.45
CA ALA A 123 -2.59 0.49 -6.89
C ALA A 123 -3.50 1.41 -6.07
N GLY A 124 -4.64 1.77 -6.64
CA GLY A 124 -5.66 2.54 -5.96
C GLY A 124 -7.03 2.39 -6.61
N GLY A 125 -8.07 2.84 -5.92
CA GLY A 125 -9.43 2.75 -6.42
C GLY A 125 -10.49 2.70 -5.33
N SER A 126 -11.64 2.13 -5.66
CA SER A 126 -12.77 2.03 -4.74
C SER A 126 -13.62 0.80 -5.02
N ILE A 127 -14.41 0.40 -4.02
CA ILE A 127 -15.52 -0.52 -4.20
C ILE A 127 -16.81 0.29 -3.98
N ARG A 128 -17.68 0.32 -4.98
CA ARG A 128 -18.99 0.98 -4.93
C ARG A 128 -20.06 0.00 -5.39
N ASN A 129 -21.17 -0.11 -4.66
CA ASN A 129 -22.23 -1.08 -4.93
C ASN A 129 -21.70 -2.51 -5.14
N ASP A 130 -20.66 -2.86 -4.34
CA ASP A 130 -19.95 -4.14 -4.36
C ASP A 130 -19.12 -4.41 -5.64
N ILE A 131 -19.01 -3.45 -6.55
CA ILE A 131 -18.20 -3.52 -7.77
C ILE A 131 -16.87 -2.80 -7.53
N LEU A 132 -15.78 -3.46 -7.90
CA LEU A 132 -14.43 -2.91 -7.84
C LEU A 132 -14.19 -1.96 -9.02
N ASP A 133 -13.81 -0.72 -8.72
CA ASP A 133 -13.25 0.25 -9.66
C ASP A 133 -11.86 0.63 -9.16
N ALA A 134 -10.86 -0.07 -9.65
CA ALA A 134 -9.47 0.09 -9.22
C ALA A 134 -8.51 -0.16 -10.38
N ALA A 135 -7.33 0.45 -10.28
CA ALA A 135 -6.27 0.32 -11.27
C ALA A 135 -4.89 0.31 -10.60
N LEU A 136 -3.92 -0.25 -11.31
CA LEU A 136 -2.51 -0.07 -10.95
C LEU A 136 -2.12 1.40 -11.17
N THR A 137 -1.30 1.92 -10.28
CA THR A 137 -0.67 3.23 -10.48
C THR A 137 0.37 3.16 -11.60
N PRO A 138 0.57 4.23 -12.38
CA PRO A 138 1.62 4.26 -13.38
C PRO A 138 2.98 3.90 -12.78
N SER A 139 3.75 3.07 -13.47
CA SER A 139 5.01 2.49 -12.95
C SER A 139 6.06 3.53 -12.59
N PHE A 140 6.13 4.63 -13.34
CA PHE A 140 7.04 5.75 -13.05
C PHE A 140 6.68 6.49 -11.76
N PHE A 141 5.41 6.45 -11.36
CA PHE A 141 4.94 7.12 -10.15
C PHE A 141 5.10 6.20 -8.94
N GLN A 142 4.39 5.06 -8.92
CA GLN A 142 4.38 4.14 -7.78
C GLN A 142 4.14 2.69 -8.26
N PRO A 143 5.18 1.92 -8.61
CA PRO A 143 5.03 0.48 -8.85
C PRO A 143 4.77 -0.26 -7.52
N THR A 144 4.28 -1.49 -7.60
CA THR A 144 4.28 -2.40 -6.44
C THR A 144 5.71 -2.55 -5.96
N THR A 145 5.98 -2.12 -4.73
CA THR A 145 7.34 -2.13 -4.19
C THR A 145 7.43 -3.18 -3.09
N PHE A 146 8.48 -3.97 -3.08
CA PHE A 146 8.72 -4.96 -2.04
C PHE A 146 10.23 -5.16 -1.85
N GLY A 147 10.60 -5.73 -0.70
CA GLY A 147 11.99 -5.91 -0.36
C GLY A 147 12.22 -7.05 0.62
N LYS A 148 13.46 -7.18 1.06
CA LYS A 148 13.89 -8.15 2.06
C LYS A 148 13.89 -7.51 3.45
N ILE A 149 13.70 -8.32 4.48
CA ILE A 149 14.01 -7.94 5.87
C ILE A 149 15.49 -8.20 6.14
N SER A 150 16.01 -9.31 5.63
CA SER A 150 17.42 -9.71 5.78
C SER A 150 18.04 -10.08 4.43
N ARG A 151 19.38 -10.14 4.36
CA ARG A 151 20.12 -10.45 3.12
C ARG A 151 19.94 -11.88 2.60
N GLU A 152 19.41 -12.80 3.40
CA GLU A 152 19.55 -14.24 3.17
C GLU A 152 18.58 -14.92 2.20
N LYS A 153 17.44 -14.32 1.80
CA LYS A 153 16.42 -15.08 1.04
C LYS A 153 16.06 -14.46 -0.32
N THR A 154 17.04 -14.48 -1.24
CA THR A 154 16.85 -13.97 -2.62
C THR A 154 15.86 -14.81 -3.44
N VAL A 155 15.79 -16.14 -3.21
CA VAL A 155 14.93 -17.06 -3.98
C VAL A 155 13.44 -16.69 -3.91
N ARG A 156 12.93 -16.39 -2.72
CA ARG A 156 11.50 -16.00 -2.54
C ARG A 156 11.17 -14.68 -3.21
N ILE A 157 12.06 -13.71 -3.11
CA ILE A 157 11.92 -12.40 -3.77
C ILE A 157 11.86 -12.59 -5.29
N ASN A 158 12.73 -13.42 -5.85
CA ASN A 158 12.74 -13.70 -7.28
C ASN A 158 11.48 -14.47 -7.72
N LYS A 159 11.00 -15.41 -6.90
CA LYS A 159 9.73 -16.12 -7.14
C LYS A 159 8.55 -15.16 -7.16
N LEU A 160 8.46 -14.22 -6.20
CA LEU A 160 7.44 -13.17 -6.15
C LEU A 160 7.54 -12.22 -7.35
N ALA A 161 8.75 -11.80 -7.72
CA ALA A 161 8.99 -10.99 -8.92
C ALA A 161 8.50 -11.69 -10.20
N GLY A 162 8.74 -13.00 -10.34
CA GLY A 162 8.24 -13.82 -11.43
C GLY A 162 6.69 -13.84 -11.50
N ILE A 163 6.02 -13.90 -10.35
CA ILE A 163 4.55 -13.81 -10.27
C ILE A 163 4.08 -12.47 -10.79
N PHE A 164 4.65 -11.36 -10.30
CA PHE A 164 4.26 -10.02 -10.74
C PHE A 164 4.55 -9.78 -12.22
N LYS A 165 5.70 -10.24 -12.72
CA LYS A 165 6.05 -10.19 -14.14
C LYS A 165 5.00 -10.91 -15.00
N LYS A 166 4.64 -12.16 -14.64
CA LYS A 166 3.62 -12.93 -15.35
C LYS A 166 2.24 -12.27 -15.29
N ALA A 167 1.89 -11.68 -14.17
CA ALA A 167 0.63 -10.95 -13.98
C ALA A 167 0.63 -9.53 -14.60
N LYS A 168 1.72 -9.12 -15.25
CA LYS A 168 1.90 -7.76 -15.80
C LYS A 168 1.70 -6.66 -14.75
N ILE A 169 2.03 -6.95 -13.49
CA ILE A 169 2.00 -5.98 -12.39
C ILE A 169 3.37 -5.29 -12.34
N PRO A 170 3.45 -3.97 -12.59
CA PRO A 170 4.70 -3.23 -12.46
C PRO A 170 5.24 -3.34 -11.03
N TYR A 171 6.51 -3.70 -10.89
CA TYR A 171 7.11 -3.86 -9.57
C TYR A 171 8.51 -3.28 -9.47
N LYS A 172 8.94 -3.03 -8.24
CA LYS A 172 10.31 -2.65 -7.89
C LYS A 172 10.74 -3.39 -6.64
N ILE A 173 11.95 -3.94 -6.67
CA ILE A 173 12.62 -4.54 -5.51
C ILE A 173 13.50 -3.46 -4.88
N VAL A 174 13.46 -3.35 -3.55
CA VAL A 174 14.29 -2.42 -2.77
C VAL A 174 15.03 -3.17 -1.68
N ASP A 175 16.24 -2.71 -1.36
CA ASP A 175 17.09 -3.37 -0.36
C ASP A 175 16.65 -3.06 1.08
N ASP A 176 15.97 -1.92 1.28
CA ASP A 176 15.53 -1.44 2.58
C ASP A 176 14.07 -0.98 2.47
N MET A 177 13.17 -1.94 2.65
CA MET A 177 11.74 -1.67 2.53
C MET A 177 11.22 -0.84 3.70
N HIS A 178 11.82 -0.97 4.89
CA HIS A 178 11.42 -0.18 6.06
C HIS A 178 11.70 1.32 5.84
N LEU A 179 12.94 1.67 5.45
CA LEU A 179 13.27 3.05 5.09
C LEU A 179 12.41 3.57 3.93
N TRP A 180 12.13 2.70 2.95
CA TRP A 180 11.27 3.07 1.83
C TRP A 180 9.85 3.43 2.31
N GLN A 181 9.26 2.65 3.23
CA GLN A 181 7.94 2.95 3.81
C GLN A 181 7.94 4.21 4.66
N ILE A 182 8.97 4.44 5.46
CA ILE A 182 9.15 5.71 6.20
C ILE A 182 9.15 6.89 5.23
N CYS A 183 9.92 6.83 4.15
CA CYS A 183 9.97 7.88 3.12
C CYS A 183 8.60 8.05 2.43
N HIS A 184 7.90 6.96 2.17
CA HIS A 184 6.56 7.01 1.60
C HIS A 184 5.58 7.75 2.52
N LEU A 185 5.55 7.41 3.81
CA LEU A 185 4.70 8.09 4.79
C LEU A 185 5.09 9.54 5.00
N ALA A 186 6.38 9.86 5.00
CA ALA A 186 6.88 11.23 5.08
C ALA A 186 6.35 12.13 3.94
N MET A 187 5.99 11.52 2.80
CA MET A 187 5.34 12.19 1.67
C MET A 187 3.81 12.18 1.78
N VAL A 188 3.22 11.03 2.05
CA VAL A 188 1.76 10.82 1.97
C VAL A 188 1.02 11.50 3.12
N VAL A 189 1.58 11.49 4.33
CA VAL A 189 0.95 12.11 5.51
C VAL A 189 0.76 13.62 5.34
N PRO A 190 1.76 14.44 4.98
CA PRO A 190 1.55 15.86 4.74
C PRO A 190 0.56 16.16 3.60
N ILE A 191 0.48 15.28 2.62
CA ILE A 191 -0.48 15.39 1.51
C ILE A 191 -1.92 15.16 2.02
N ALA A 192 -2.14 14.14 2.85
CA ALA A 192 -3.44 13.88 3.45
C ALA A 192 -3.85 15.00 4.41
N ASP A 193 -2.93 15.46 5.25
CA ASP A 193 -3.13 16.60 6.14
C ASP A 193 -3.60 17.84 5.37
N ALA A 194 -3.02 18.10 4.19
CA ALA A 194 -3.43 19.24 3.37
C ALA A 194 -4.90 19.14 2.92
N TYR A 195 -5.40 17.95 2.60
CA TYR A 195 -6.81 17.78 2.28
C TYR A 195 -7.72 18.00 3.50
N TYR A 196 -7.28 17.63 4.70
CA TYR A 196 -8.05 17.80 5.93
C TYR A 196 -8.07 19.25 6.42
N GLU A 197 -6.99 19.99 6.20
CA GLU A 197 -6.85 21.39 6.59
C GLU A 197 -7.47 22.37 5.57
N ALA A 198 -7.71 21.93 4.35
CA ALA A 198 -8.27 22.77 3.31
C ALA A 198 -9.71 23.19 3.63
N LYS A 199 -10.03 24.47 3.40
CA LYS A 199 -11.41 24.97 3.48
C LYS A 199 -12.35 24.18 2.55
N TYR A 200 -11.85 23.89 1.34
CA TYR A 200 -12.53 23.05 0.36
C TYR A 200 -11.59 21.93 -0.09
N PRO A 201 -11.66 20.71 0.49
CA PRO A 201 -10.70 19.64 0.24
C PRO A 201 -10.44 19.34 -1.25
N LYS A 202 -11.49 19.32 -2.08
CA LYS A 202 -11.34 19.14 -3.54
C LYS A 202 -10.58 20.28 -4.24
N ARG A 203 -10.49 21.43 -3.60
CA ARG A 203 -9.83 22.65 -4.13
C ARG A 203 -8.55 23.00 -3.37
N ALA A 204 -8.03 22.10 -2.52
CA ALA A 204 -6.84 22.33 -1.70
C ALA A 204 -5.65 22.90 -2.50
N GLY A 205 -5.43 22.43 -3.73
CA GLY A 205 -4.37 22.93 -4.61
C GLY A 205 -4.47 24.41 -5.02
N TYR A 206 -5.58 25.09 -4.75
CA TYR A 206 -5.74 26.53 -4.99
C TYR A 206 -5.41 27.39 -3.76
N GLU A 207 -5.21 26.78 -2.59
CA GLU A 207 -4.90 27.47 -1.34
C GLU A 207 -3.39 27.66 -1.19
N ARG A 208 -2.81 28.78 -1.71
CA ARG A 208 -1.36 29.03 -1.74
C ARG A 208 -0.69 28.88 -0.38
N LYS A 209 -1.28 29.43 0.70
CA LYS A 209 -0.72 29.31 2.06
C LYS A 209 -0.66 27.85 2.51
N LEU A 210 -1.67 27.05 2.21
CA LEU A 210 -1.73 25.63 2.52
C LEU A 210 -0.67 24.83 1.74
N MET A 211 -0.52 25.09 0.44
CA MET A 211 0.51 24.43 -0.38
C MET A 211 1.93 24.79 0.09
N LEU A 212 2.18 26.04 0.50
CA LEU A 212 3.45 26.42 1.10
C LEU A 212 3.71 25.70 2.44
N LYS A 213 2.69 25.60 3.30
CA LYS A 213 2.75 24.84 4.56
C LYS A 213 3.07 23.37 4.29
N THR A 214 2.39 22.76 3.31
CA THR A 214 2.61 21.36 2.91
C THR A 214 4.03 21.15 2.39
N ALA A 215 4.54 22.04 1.53
CA ALA A 215 5.91 21.98 1.03
C ALA A 215 6.95 22.07 2.16
N LYS A 216 6.74 22.97 3.14
CA LYS A 216 7.59 23.07 4.33
C LYS A 216 7.58 21.78 5.16
N ARG A 217 6.41 21.13 5.35
CA ARG A 217 6.29 19.84 6.05
C ARG A 217 7.04 18.74 5.30
N LEU A 218 6.84 18.63 3.99
CA LEU A 218 7.59 17.68 3.15
C LEU A 218 9.08 17.86 3.32
N LYS A 219 9.59 19.07 3.13
CA LYS A 219 11.02 19.38 3.26
C LYS A 219 11.57 19.03 4.65
N ARG A 220 10.86 19.40 5.72
CA ARG A 220 11.23 19.06 7.11
C ARG A 220 11.31 17.54 7.31
N ASN A 221 10.30 16.80 6.85
CA ASN A 221 10.23 15.35 7.03
C ASN A 221 11.40 14.66 6.30
N PHE A 222 11.69 15.03 5.07
CA PHE A 222 12.78 14.43 4.31
C PHE A 222 14.17 14.83 4.83
N ASN A 223 14.35 16.05 5.35
CA ASN A 223 15.59 16.45 6.03
C ASN A 223 15.82 15.60 7.28
N PHE A 224 14.79 15.36 8.09
CA PHE A 224 14.88 14.49 9.26
C PHE A 224 15.30 13.06 8.86
N ILE A 225 14.66 12.48 7.82
CA ILE A 225 15.00 11.13 7.33
C ILE A 225 16.45 11.09 6.84
N LYS A 226 16.89 12.09 6.07
CA LYS A 226 18.26 12.17 5.58
C LYS A 226 19.26 12.25 6.72
N LEU A 227 18.96 13.02 7.77
CA LEU A 227 19.82 13.15 8.95
C LEU A 227 19.91 11.83 9.71
N ARG A 228 18.77 11.15 9.93
CA ARG A 228 18.68 9.91 10.71
C ARG A 228 19.24 8.68 9.99
N HIS A 229 19.01 8.55 8.68
CA HIS A 229 19.35 7.36 7.88
C HIS A 229 20.46 7.57 6.85
N GLY A 230 21.01 8.78 6.74
CA GLY A 230 22.03 9.10 5.74
C GLY A 230 21.53 9.14 4.29
N ARG A 231 20.32 8.67 4.01
CA ARG A 231 19.76 8.57 2.65
C ARG A 231 18.23 8.63 2.65
N VAL A 232 17.66 8.85 1.45
CA VAL A 232 16.21 8.84 1.18
C VAL A 232 15.91 7.82 0.08
N LEU A 233 14.81 7.09 0.20
CA LEU A 233 14.36 6.08 -0.76
C LEU A 233 12.92 6.34 -1.23
N PRO A 234 12.62 6.18 -2.54
CA PRO A 234 13.59 6.06 -3.65
C PRO A 234 14.34 7.38 -3.89
N ARG A 235 15.50 7.31 -4.58
CA ARG A 235 16.37 8.50 -4.83
C ARG A 235 15.65 9.70 -5.45
N LYS A 236 14.58 9.49 -6.24
CA LYS A 236 13.79 10.58 -6.82
C LYS A 236 13.17 11.52 -5.76
N LEU A 237 12.97 11.04 -4.53
CA LEU A 237 12.42 11.86 -3.42
C LEU A 237 13.46 12.83 -2.83
N ASN A 238 14.73 12.76 -3.25
CA ASN A 238 15.74 13.77 -2.91
C ASN A 238 15.36 15.18 -3.37
N ILE A 239 14.42 15.31 -4.30
CA ILE A 239 13.87 16.61 -4.70
C ILE A 239 13.31 17.39 -3.50
N PHE A 240 12.74 16.70 -2.50
CA PHE A 240 12.24 17.34 -1.28
C PHE A 240 13.34 17.91 -0.39
N LEU A 241 14.58 17.45 -0.55
CA LEU A 241 15.75 18.01 0.16
C LEU A 241 16.25 19.28 -0.53
N TYR A 242 16.43 19.24 -1.85
CA TYR A 242 17.20 20.23 -2.58
C TYR A 242 16.35 21.31 -3.23
N ALA A 243 15.14 21.02 -3.67
CA ALA A 243 14.30 22.01 -4.34
C ALA A 243 13.91 23.17 -3.40
N PRO A 244 13.86 24.41 -3.89
CA PRO A 244 13.35 25.53 -3.12
C PRO A 244 11.91 25.32 -2.68
N THR A 245 11.54 25.78 -1.50
CA THR A 245 10.20 25.55 -0.92
C THR A 245 9.07 26.13 -1.78
N TRP A 246 9.31 27.28 -2.42
CA TRP A 246 8.31 27.88 -3.33
C TRP A 246 8.06 27.00 -4.55
N LEU A 247 9.11 26.38 -5.11
CA LEU A 247 8.98 25.47 -6.25
C LEU A 247 8.22 24.20 -5.86
N LEU A 248 8.54 23.61 -4.70
CA LEU A 248 7.80 22.46 -4.16
C LEU A 248 6.33 22.80 -3.94
N ALA A 249 6.03 23.99 -3.40
CA ALA A 249 4.65 24.44 -3.20
C ALA A 249 3.89 24.58 -4.53
N THR A 250 4.53 25.14 -5.55
CA THR A 250 3.96 25.31 -6.89
C THR A 250 3.68 23.95 -7.54
N VAL A 251 4.67 23.05 -7.54
CA VAL A 251 4.51 21.70 -8.10
C VAL A 251 3.43 20.92 -7.36
N THR A 252 3.41 20.99 -6.03
CA THR A 252 2.37 20.35 -5.22
C THR A 252 0.98 20.90 -5.56
N ALA A 253 0.84 22.22 -5.74
CA ALA A 253 -0.41 22.84 -6.14
C ALA A 253 -0.92 22.31 -7.51
N PHE A 254 -0.02 22.17 -8.49
CA PHE A 254 -0.37 21.59 -9.79
C PHE A 254 -0.81 20.14 -9.68
N ILE A 255 -0.08 19.32 -8.89
CA ILE A 255 -0.44 17.93 -8.65
C ILE A 255 -1.83 17.86 -8.04
N PHE A 256 -2.12 18.63 -6.98
CA PHE A 256 -3.42 18.63 -6.28
C PHE A 256 -4.60 19.00 -7.18
N ARG A 257 -4.38 19.75 -8.26
CA ARG A 257 -5.40 20.14 -9.25
C ARG A 257 -5.65 19.08 -10.32
N SER A 258 -4.80 18.04 -10.39
CA SER A 258 -4.87 17.01 -11.42
C SER A 258 -5.93 15.94 -11.13
N SER A 259 -6.44 15.31 -12.19
CA SER A 259 -7.32 14.13 -12.10
C SER A 259 -6.62 12.95 -11.42
N PHE A 260 -5.31 12.85 -11.56
CA PHE A 260 -4.48 11.86 -10.87
C PHE A 260 -4.57 12.04 -9.34
N ALA A 261 -4.35 13.25 -8.82
CA ALA A 261 -4.44 13.51 -7.39
C ALA A 261 -5.88 13.28 -6.86
N TYR A 262 -6.89 13.63 -7.64
CA TYR A 262 -8.27 13.33 -7.27
C TYR A 262 -8.50 11.82 -7.11
N LYS A 263 -8.05 11.01 -8.05
CA LYS A 263 -8.26 9.56 -8.06
C LYS A 263 -7.43 8.82 -7.01
N PHE A 264 -6.13 9.13 -6.89
CA PHE A 264 -5.18 8.35 -6.10
C PHE A 264 -4.83 8.95 -4.73
N MET A 265 -5.01 10.27 -4.54
CA MET A 265 -4.68 10.96 -3.29
C MET A 265 -5.95 11.36 -2.53
N TYR A 266 -6.79 12.23 -3.10
CA TYR A 266 -7.99 12.76 -2.45
C TYR A 266 -8.97 11.66 -2.04
N GLN A 267 -9.37 10.79 -2.98
CA GLN A 267 -10.35 9.74 -2.67
C GLN A 267 -9.83 8.77 -1.60
N HIS A 268 -8.54 8.45 -1.62
CA HIS A 268 -7.93 7.59 -0.61
C HIS A 268 -7.93 8.28 0.76
N SER A 269 -7.42 9.51 0.86
CA SER A 269 -7.36 10.27 2.11
C SER A 269 -8.75 10.44 2.74
N MET A 270 -9.76 10.80 1.94
CA MET A 270 -11.12 11.04 2.47
C MET A 270 -11.85 9.76 2.89
N LYS A 271 -11.54 8.60 2.29
CA LYS A 271 -12.16 7.31 2.64
C LYS A 271 -11.47 6.58 3.79
N ALA A 272 -10.18 6.81 3.96
CA ALA A 272 -9.35 6.14 4.96
C ALA A 272 -8.87 7.12 6.05
N LYS A 273 -9.72 8.05 6.47
CA LYS A 273 -9.37 9.13 7.39
C LYS A 273 -8.80 8.62 8.72
N ASP A 274 -9.41 7.57 9.28
CA ASP A 274 -8.94 6.99 10.54
C ASP A 274 -7.55 6.36 10.39
N GLU A 275 -7.32 5.62 9.28
CA GLU A 275 -6.02 5.04 8.95
C GLU A 275 -4.97 6.16 8.76
N MET A 276 -5.30 7.20 7.99
CA MET A 276 -4.37 8.33 7.78
C MET A 276 -4.06 9.10 9.06
N ASN A 277 -5.03 9.27 9.96
CA ASN A 277 -4.81 9.88 11.27
C ASN A 277 -3.88 9.02 12.14
N ASN A 278 -4.01 7.70 12.07
CA ASN A 278 -3.12 6.79 12.79
C ASN A 278 -1.68 6.86 12.22
N LEU A 279 -1.54 6.83 10.91
CA LEU A 279 -0.25 6.98 10.23
C LEU A 279 0.40 8.35 10.50
N HIS A 280 -0.41 9.41 10.60
CA HIS A 280 0.07 10.74 11.04
C HIS A 280 0.69 10.66 12.44
N LYS A 281 -0.02 10.06 13.41
CA LYS A 281 0.49 9.90 14.78
C LYS A 281 1.78 9.09 14.80
N GLN A 282 1.83 7.96 14.10
CA GLN A 282 3.00 7.09 14.01
C GLN A 282 4.20 7.83 13.40
N LEU A 283 4.03 8.52 12.26
CA LEU A 283 5.11 9.24 11.61
C LEU A 283 5.69 10.34 12.52
N TYR A 284 4.83 11.16 13.13
CA TYR A 284 5.33 12.25 13.95
C TYR A 284 5.83 11.80 15.32
N ALA A 285 5.36 10.68 15.86
CA ALA A 285 5.98 10.02 17.01
C ALA A 285 7.39 9.52 16.67
N TYR A 286 7.53 8.85 15.52
CA TYR A 286 8.82 8.42 15.00
C TYR A 286 9.80 9.60 14.79
N MET A 287 9.31 10.73 14.30
CA MET A 287 10.14 11.94 14.11
C MET A 287 10.49 12.67 15.42
N LYS A 288 9.77 12.40 16.51
CA LYS A 288 10.10 12.95 17.84
C LYS A 288 11.04 12.05 18.63
N SER A 289 11.16 10.77 18.29
CA SER A 289 12.13 9.88 18.94
C SER A 289 13.54 10.38 18.67
N LYS A 290 14.41 10.37 19.69
CA LYS A 290 15.78 10.89 19.62
C LYS A 290 16.53 10.33 18.41
N LEU A 291 17.27 11.19 17.74
CA LEU A 291 18.19 10.83 16.66
C LEU A 291 19.27 9.87 17.17
#